data_2ba4f23be3acf8b898d0da3d426c7f6a
#
_entry.id   2ba4f23be3acf8b898d0da3d426c7f6a
#
_cell.length_a   1.000
_cell.length_b   1.000
_cell.length_c   1.000
_cell.angle_alpha   90.00
_cell.angle_beta   90.00
_cell.angle_gamma   90.00
#
_symmetry.space_group_name_H-M   'P 1'
#
loop_
_entity.id
_entity.type
_entity.pdbx_description
1 polymer ?
#
loop_
_entity_poly.entity_id
_entity_poly.type
_entity_poly.pdbx_seq_one_letter_code
_entity_poly.pdbx_strand_id
1 'polypeptide(L)'
;MNRTGNGAALCEDPHDFLVMQNLYDAAVRQLTLKFNILNSEFNVLYARNPIHHIDGRVKSQSSIVAKLIKRGLPLSIESARKNINDIAGVRVVCSYIDDVYRVGEMLARQTDVEIVKKQDYIQTPNYNGYRSLHMDIKVPVYLSDRTEYVVAEIQLRTIAMDFWTSLEHDIRYKVDKTKLPEGINEEMFECAGKIAEIDRQMQDMYQRIKASDAYNED
;
A
#
# COMPACT_ATOMS: atom_id res chain seq x y z
N MET A 1 18.92 -6.06 38.63
CA MET A 1 18.77 -4.64 38.29
C MET A 1 18.21 -4.57 36.88
N ASN A 2 16.90 -4.41 36.81
CA ASN A 2 16.14 -4.31 35.54
C ASN A 2 16.40 -2.94 34.92
N ARG A 3 17.04 -2.92 33.76
CA ARG A 3 16.96 -1.79 32.83
C ARG A 3 15.78 -2.06 31.90
N THR A 4 14.60 -1.62 32.29
CA THR A 4 13.46 -1.41 31.40
C THR A 4 13.90 -0.39 30.35
N GLY A 5 13.98 -0.83 29.09
CA GLY A 5 14.25 0.05 27.96
C GLY A 5 13.18 1.15 27.92
N ASN A 6 13.61 2.40 28.10
CA ASN A 6 12.80 3.57 27.82
C ASN A 6 12.47 3.54 26.32
N GLY A 7 11.26 3.10 25.96
CA GLY A 7 10.78 3.15 24.60
C GLY A 7 10.77 4.61 24.14
N ALA A 8 11.55 4.94 23.11
CA ALA A 8 11.57 6.27 22.54
C ALA A 8 10.13 6.66 22.16
N ALA A 9 9.59 7.70 22.79
CA ALA A 9 8.24 8.19 22.58
C ALA A 9 8.25 9.29 21.50
N LEU A 10 7.17 9.35 20.69
CA LEU A 10 6.99 10.40 19.67
C LEU A 10 6.53 11.73 20.26
N CYS A 11 5.99 11.72 21.47
CA CYS A 11 5.45 12.87 22.19
C CYS A 11 5.55 12.65 23.71
N GLU A 12 5.54 13.73 24.45
CA GLU A 12 5.53 13.72 25.92
C GLU A 12 4.13 13.30 26.43
N ASP A 13 3.06 13.78 25.78
CA ASP A 13 1.68 13.42 26.10
C ASP A 13 1.17 12.29 25.17
N PRO A 14 0.80 11.13 25.71
CA PRO A 14 0.16 10.05 24.97
C PRO A 14 -1.12 10.48 24.22
N HIS A 15 -1.81 11.52 24.69
CA HIS A 15 -3.01 12.05 24.06
C HIS A 15 -2.72 12.62 22.66
N ASP A 16 -1.61 13.31 22.47
CA ASP A 16 -1.23 13.87 21.17
C ASP A 16 -1.04 12.78 20.11
N PHE A 17 -0.49 11.63 20.51
CA PHE A 17 -0.38 10.48 19.61
C PHE A 17 -1.76 9.93 19.23
N LEU A 18 -2.69 9.83 20.18
CA LEU A 18 -4.07 9.38 19.93
C LEU A 18 -4.80 10.32 18.98
N VAL A 19 -4.62 11.64 19.13
CA VAL A 19 -5.20 12.64 18.22
C VAL A 19 -4.67 12.45 16.80
N MET A 20 -3.35 12.30 16.65
CA MET A 20 -2.73 12.00 15.35
C MET A 20 -3.27 10.68 14.79
N GLN A 21 -3.28 9.61 15.58
CA GLN A 21 -3.74 8.29 15.16
C GLN A 21 -5.19 8.33 14.67
N ASN A 22 -6.08 9.02 15.40
CA ASN A 22 -7.49 9.19 15.01
C ASN A 22 -7.63 9.90 13.66
N LEU A 23 -6.83 10.93 13.40
CA LEU A 23 -6.81 11.66 12.13
C LEU A 23 -6.42 10.75 10.96
N TYR A 24 -5.35 9.96 11.13
CA TYR A 24 -4.89 9.04 10.09
C TYR A 24 -5.83 7.85 9.90
N ASP A 25 -6.49 7.37 10.98
CA ASP A 25 -7.53 6.33 10.89
C ASP A 25 -8.76 6.84 10.11
N ALA A 26 -9.17 8.09 10.33
CA ALA A 26 -10.23 8.71 9.54
C ALA A 26 -9.87 8.77 8.04
N ALA A 27 -8.63 9.11 7.69
CA ALA A 27 -8.15 9.08 6.30
C ALA A 27 -8.18 7.66 5.71
N VAL A 28 -7.73 6.65 6.46
CA VAL A 28 -7.77 5.23 6.03
C VAL A 28 -9.21 4.79 5.77
N ARG A 29 -10.13 5.08 6.69
CA ARG A 29 -11.56 4.73 6.53
C ARG A 29 -12.18 5.40 5.31
N GLN A 30 -11.92 6.70 5.10
CA GLN A 30 -12.41 7.44 3.95
C GLN A 30 -11.89 6.86 2.64
N LEU A 31 -10.60 6.54 2.55
CA LEU A 31 -9.99 5.94 1.36
C LEU A 31 -10.50 4.53 1.11
N THR A 32 -10.61 3.71 2.16
CA THR A 32 -11.20 2.38 2.05
C THR A 32 -12.64 2.43 1.56
N LEU A 33 -13.44 3.41 2.05
CA LEU A 33 -14.80 3.62 1.57
C LEU A 33 -14.84 4.00 0.08
N LYS A 34 -13.94 4.86 -0.39
CA LYS A 34 -13.84 5.22 -1.81
C LYS A 34 -13.62 3.99 -2.70
N PHE A 35 -12.69 3.11 -2.32
CA PHE A 35 -12.45 1.87 -3.05
C PHE A 35 -13.63 0.88 -2.94
N ASN A 36 -14.31 0.81 -1.79
CA ASN A 36 -15.51 -0.02 -1.64
C ASN A 36 -16.66 0.46 -2.52
N ILE A 37 -16.81 1.78 -2.70
CA ILE A 37 -17.81 2.34 -3.64
C ILE A 37 -17.47 1.92 -5.07
N LEU A 38 -16.22 2.06 -5.52
CA LEU A 38 -15.78 1.60 -6.84
C LEU A 38 -16.00 0.08 -7.00
N ASN A 39 -15.64 -0.70 -5.98
CA ASN A 39 -15.83 -2.16 -5.97
C ASN A 39 -17.32 -2.53 -6.13
N SER A 40 -18.21 -1.82 -5.44
CA SER A 40 -19.67 -2.05 -5.56
C SER A 40 -20.20 -1.64 -6.94
N GLU A 41 -19.74 -0.52 -7.49
CA GLU A 41 -20.08 -0.05 -8.82
C GLU A 41 -19.68 -1.08 -9.89
N PHE A 42 -18.44 -1.61 -9.79
CA PHE A 42 -17.98 -2.63 -10.72
C PHE A 42 -18.85 -3.91 -10.69
N ASN A 43 -19.30 -4.34 -9.51
CA ASN A 43 -20.17 -5.51 -9.38
C ASN A 43 -21.57 -5.33 -9.99
N VAL A 44 -22.02 -4.06 -10.14
CA VAL A 44 -23.36 -3.76 -10.65
C VAL A 44 -23.35 -3.40 -12.14
N LEU A 45 -22.34 -2.63 -12.58
CA LEU A 45 -22.33 -2.02 -13.91
C LEU A 45 -21.43 -2.73 -14.92
N TYR A 46 -20.57 -3.62 -14.49
CA TYR A 46 -19.57 -4.25 -15.37
C TYR A 46 -19.59 -5.78 -15.21
N ALA A 47 -19.37 -6.48 -16.30
CA ALA A 47 -19.30 -7.94 -16.34
C ALA A 47 -18.18 -8.53 -15.44
N ARG A 48 -17.17 -7.71 -15.07
CA ARG A 48 -16.06 -8.13 -14.21
C ARG A 48 -15.63 -7.02 -13.26
N ASN A 49 -15.41 -7.41 -12.02
CA ASN A 49 -14.81 -6.55 -11.02
C ASN A 49 -13.28 -6.65 -11.07
N PRO A 50 -12.55 -5.54 -11.28
CA PRO A 50 -11.09 -5.51 -11.27
C PRO A 50 -10.48 -5.61 -9.86
N ILE A 51 -11.25 -5.28 -8.80
CA ILE A 51 -10.79 -5.25 -7.42
C ILE A 51 -11.06 -6.60 -6.76
N HIS A 52 -10.01 -7.26 -6.28
CA HIS A 52 -10.07 -8.53 -5.56
C HIS A 52 -10.17 -8.31 -4.04
N HIS A 53 -9.35 -7.41 -3.48
CA HIS A 53 -9.28 -7.17 -2.04
C HIS A 53 -8.83 -5.74 -1.71
N ILE A 54 -9.34 -5.21 -0.60
CA ILE A 54 -8.98 -3.88 -0.09
C ILE A 54 -8.62 -4.03 1.39
N ASP A 55 -7.46 -3.55 1.78
CA ASP A 55 -6.97 -3.55 3.17
C ASP A 55 -6.41 -2.17 3.54
N GLY A 56 -6.81 -1.67 4.71
CA GLY A 56 -6.38 -0.37 5.19
C GLY A 56 -5.77 -0.46 6.59
N ARG A 57 -4.68 0.26 6.82
CA ARG A 57 -4.02 0.28 8.12
C ARG A 57 -3.43 1.64 8.47
N VAL A 58 -3.39 1.94 9.76
CA VAL A 58 -2.55 2.98 10.33
C VAL A 58 -1.27 2.35 10.88
N LYS A 59 -0.12 2.93 10.56
CA LYS A 59 1.18 2.47 11.03
C LYS A 59 1.28 2.62 12.55
N SER A 60 1.77 1.58 13.24
CA SER A 60 1.97 1.61 14.68
C SER A 60 3.03 2.64 15.12
N GLN A 61 2.89 3.17 16.35
CA GLN A 61 3.85 4.10 16.93
C GLN A 61 5.29 3.57 16.88
N SER A 62 5.50 2.32 17.23
CA SER A 62 6.81 1.68 17.18
C SER A 62 7.41 1.66 15.77
N SER A 63 6.58 1.43 14.74
CA SER A 63 7.01 1.44 13.33
C SER A 63 7.33 2.86 12.85
N ILE A 64 6.59 3.88 13.32
CA ILE A 64 6.87 5.29 13.02
C ILE A 64 8.21 5.70 13.65
N VAL A 65 8.41 5.39 14.94
CA VAL A 65 9.67 5.66 15.66
C VAL A 65 10.85 5.00 14.96
N ALA A 66 10.74 3.69 14.66
CA ALA A 66 11.80 2.97 13.96
C ALA A 66 12.15 3.60 12.60
N LYS A 67 11.15 4.09 11.85
CA LYS A 67 11.37 4.75 10.56
C LYS A 67 12.03 6.12 10.70
N LEU A 68 11.66 6.91 11.71
CA LEU A 68 12.31 8.18 12.02
C LEU A 68 13.78 7.98 12.42
N ILE A 69 14.05 7.04 13.32
CA ILE A 69 15.43 6.69 13.73
C ILE A 69 16.27 6.26 12.52
N LYS A 70 15.74 5.35 11.67
CA LYS A 70 16.45 4.90 10.46
C LYS A 70 16.80 6.05 9.51
N ARG A 71 15.99 7.12 9.48
CA ARG A 71 16.20 8.29 8.64
C ARG A 71 17.01 9.40 9.32
N GLY A 72 17.40 9.24 10.59
CA GLY A 72 18.09 10.27 11.36
C GLY A 72 17.26 11.52 11.64
N LEU A 73 15.91 11.35 11.72
CA LEU A 73 14.97 12.44 11.91
C LEU A 73 14.55 12.60 13.38
N PRO A 74 14.14 13.81 13.81
CA PRO A 74 13.62 14.05 15.14
C PRO A 74 12.44 13.14 15.49
N LEU A 75 12.38 12.66 16.73
CA LEU A 75 11.27 11.86 17.25
C LEU A 75 10.16 12.79 17.72
N SER A 76 9.33 13.26 16.81
CA SER A 76 8.17 14.09 17.10
C SER A 76 7.01 13.79 16.12
N ILE A 77 5.79 14.12 16.55
CA ILE A 77 4.58 14.02 15.71
C ILE A 77 4.73 14.89 14.47
N GLU A 78 5.27 16.10 14.61
CA GLU A 78 5.49 17.01 13.48
C GLU A 78 6.46 16.40 12.46
N SER A 79 7.57 15.85 12.92
CA SER A 79 8.54 15.15 12.07
C SER A 79 7.92 13.94 11.37
N ALA A 80 7.10 13.16 12.09
CA ALA A 80 6.38 12.03 11.53
C ALA A 80 5.42 12.48 10.41
N ARG A 81 4.57 13.47 10.67
CA ARG A 81 3.61 14.02 9.69
C ARG A 81 4.29 14.57 8.44
N LYS A 82 5.45 15.20 8.59
CA LYS A 82 6.20 15.83 7.50
C LYS A 82 6.98 14.84 6.64
N ASN A 83 7.48 13.76 7.24
CA ASN A 83 8.49 12.91 6.60
C ASN A 83 8.04 11.47 6.34
N ILE A 84 6.89 11.05 6.87
CA ILE A 84 6.39 9.67 6.72
C ILE A 84 5.04 9.68 6.03
N ASN A 85 5.00 9.35 4.74
CA ASN A 85 3.78 9.37 3.92
C ASN A 85 2.90 8.12 4.13
N ASP A 86 3.47 7.03 4.65
CA ASP A 86 2.80 5.74 4.87
C ASP A 86 2.30 5.53 6.32
N ILE A 87 1.99 6.62 7.04
CA ILE A 87 1.31 6.53 8.34
C ILE A 87 -0.11 5.98 8.12
N ALA A 88 -0.87 6.55 7.17
CA ALA A 88 -2.06 5.95 6.61
C ALA A 88 -1.68 5.16 5.36
N GLY A 89 -2.06 3.89 5.28
CA GLY A 89 -1.80 3.04 4.12
C GLY A 89 -3.06 2.29 3.70
N VAL A 90 -3.36 2.28 2.40
CA VAL A 90 -4.41 1.44 1.83
C VAL A 90 -3.80 0.59 0.73
N ARG A 91 -4.04 -0.72 0.79
CA ARG A 91 -3.64 -1.68 -0.21
C ARG A 91 -4.87 -2.14 -0.99
N VAL A 92 -4.75 -2.11 -2.30
CA VAL A 92 -5.78 -2.60 -3.22
C VAL A 92 -5.15 -3.68 -4.08
N VAL A 93 -5.70 -4.88 -3.99
CA VAL A 93 -5.29 -6.03 -4.80
C VAL A 93 -6.24 -6.14 -5.99
N CYS A 94 -5.69 -6.13 -7.20
CA CYS A 94 -6.41 -6.22 -8.45
C CYS A 94 -6.17 -7.57 -9.14
N SER A 95 -7.06 -7.94 -10.07
CA SER A 95 -6.93 -9.21 -10.78
C SER A 95 -5.78 -9.22 -11.77
N TYR A 96 -5.62 -8.15 -12.56
CA TYR A 96 -4.64 -8.03 -13.65
C TYR A 96 -3.83 -6.74 -13.58
N ILE A 97 -2.72 -6.69 -14.30
CA ILE A 97 -1.82 -5.54 -14.33
C ILE A 97 -2.53 -4.28 -14.83
N ASP A 98 -3.35 -4.39 -15.89
CA ASP A 98 -4.11 -3.25 -16.43
C ASP A 98 -5.13 -2.72 -15.42
N ASP A 99 -5.70 -3.59 -14.59
CA ASP A 99 -6.63 -3.18 -13.54
C ASP A 99 -5.95 -2.33 -12.47
N VAL A 100 -4.68 -2.64 -12.14
CA VAL A 100 -3.88 -1.85 -11.20
C VAL A 100 -3.80 -0.40 -11.66
N TYR A 101 -3.46 -0.18 -12.93
CA TYR A 101 -3.37 1.17 -13.49
C TYR A 101 -4.73 1.85 -13.60
N ARG A 102 -5.74 1.12 -14.08
CA ARG A 102 -7.11 1.63 -14.24
C ARG A 102 -7.71 2.09 -12.91
N VAL A 103 -7.59 1.29 -11.84
CA VAL A 103 -8.09 1.64 -10.50
C VAL A 103 -7.32 2.82 -9.92
N GLY A 104 -6.00 2.87 -10.12
CA GLY A 104 -5.17 4.00 -9.72
C GLY A 104 -5.58 5.32 -10.42
N GLU A 105 -5.86 5.28 -11.71
CA GLU A 105 -6.34 6.43 -12.47
C GLU A 105 -7.74 6.90 -12.03
N MET A 106 -8.64 5.96 -11.72
CA MET A 106 -9.97 6.30 -11.21
C MET A 106 -9.90 7.05 -9.88
N LEU A 107 -9.02 6.61 -8.97
CA LEU A 107 -8.77 7.36 -7.73
C LEU A 107 -8.19 8.75 -8.03
N ALA A 108 -7.21 8.84 -8.93
CA ALA A 108 -6.54 10.10 -9.27
C ALA A 108 -7.46 11.15 -9.90
N ARG A 109 -8.59 10.74 -10.51
CA ARG A 109 -9.59 11.64 -11.11
C ARG A 109 -10.57 12.21 -10.09
N GLN A 110 -10.58 11.73 -8.85
CA GLN A 110 -11.49 12.25 -7.82
C GLN A 110 -11.05 13.65 -7.39
N THR A 111 -12.00 14.57 -7.29
CA THR A 111 -11.74 16.01 -7.08
C THR A 111 -11.14 16.33 -5.70
N ASP A 112 -11.30 15.45 -4.74
CA ASP A 112 -10.78 15.56 -3.38
C ASP A 112 -9.49 14.74 -3.15
N VAL A 113 -8.84 14.28 -4.22
CA VAL A 113 -7.58 13.53 -4.19
C VAL A 113 -6.50 14.32 -4.94
N GLU A 114 -5.44 14.70 -4.24
CA GLU A 114 -4.25 15.32 -4.80
C GLU A 114 -3.11 14.29 -4.85
N ILE A 115 -2.53 14.05 -6.02
CA ILE A 115 -1.37 13.15 -6.16
C ILE A 115 -0.11 13.91 -5.74
N VAL A 116 0.51 13.46 -4.65
CA VAL A 116 1.77 14.02 -4.14
C VAL A 116 2.97 13.36 -4.84
N LYS A 117 2.90 12.02 -5.02
CA LYS A 117 3.97 11.24 -5.63
C LYS A 117 3.42 9.96 -6.22
N LYS A 118 4.00 9.53 -7.35
CA LYS A 118 3.73 8.22 -7.96
C LYS A 118 5.05 7.48 -8.16
N GLN A 119 5.12 6.21 -7.75
CA GLN A 119 6.26 5.32 -7.95
C GLN A 119 5.77 4.00 -8.54
N ASP A 120 6.26 3.69 -9.73
CA ASP A 120 5.85 2.51 -10.47
C ASP A 120 6.93 1.42 -10.37
N TYR A 121 6.80 0.58 -9.35
CA TYR A 121 7.65 -0.60 -9.18
C TYR A 121 7.21 -1.80 -10.04
N ILE A 122 6.11 -1.68 -10.81
CA ILE A 122 5.73 -2.70 -11.80
C ILE A 122 6.66 -2.56 -13.01
N GLN A 123 6.83 -1.33 -13.49
CA GLN A 123 7.71 -1.01 -14.62
C GLN A 123 9.20 -1.06 -14.22
N THR A 124 9.53 -0.56 -13.04
CA THR A 124 10.89 -0.51 -12.53
C THR A 124 10.94 -1.20 -11.16
N PRO A 125 11.08 -2.54 -11.12
CA PRO A 125 11.09 -3.31 -9.88
C PRO A 125 12.19 -2.87 -8.93
N ASN A 126 11.93 -3.00 -7.63
CA ASN A 126 12.93 -2.75 -6.62
C ASN A 126 14.05 -3.82 -6.67
N TYR A 127 15.18 -3.56 -6.03
CA TYR A 127 16.37 -4.43 -6.02
C TYR A 127 16.10 -5.89 -5.60
N ASN A 128 15.04 -6.13 -4.81
CA ASN A 128 14.64 -7.48 -4.37
C ASN A 128 13.56 -8.12 -5.26
N GLY A 129 13.19 -7.51 -6.39
CA GLY A 129 12.13 -7.98 -7.27
C GLY A 129 10.71 -7.53 -6.87
N TYR A 130 10.55 -6.73 -5.82
CA TYR A 130 9.26 -6.18 -5.40
C TYR A 130 8.60 -5.37 -6.49
N ARG A 131 7.29 -5.61 -6.71
CA ARG A 131 6.45 -4.90 -7.68
C ARG A 131 5.16 -4.39 -7.02
N SER A 132 4.80 -3.16 -7.31
CA SER A 132 3.55 -2.50 -6.92
C SER A 132 3.49 -1.13 -7.57
N LEU A 133 2.30 -0.58 -7.79
CA LEU A 133 2.12 0.84 -8.05
C LEU A 133 1.88 1.54 -6.71
N HIS A 134 2.76 2.47 -6.34
CA HIS A 134 2.62 3.30 -5.15
C HIS A 134 2.18 4.70 -5.53
N MET A 135 1.20 5.22 -4.79
CA MET A 135 0.71 6.58 -4.93
C MET A 135 0.63 7.22 -3.55
N ASP A 136 1.48 8.22 -3.28
CA ASP A 136 1.29 9.09 -2.13
C ASP A 136 0.25 10.14 -2.53
N ILE A 137 -0.86 10.17 -1.84
CA ILE A 137 -1.98 11.06 -2.11
C ILE A 137 -2.27 11.92 -0.88
N LYS A 138 -2.82 13.10 -1.10
CA LYS A 138 -3.30 14.00 -0.06
C LYS A 138 -4.80 14.13 -0.16
N VAL A 139 -5.48 13.88 0.95
CA VAL A 139 -6.95 13.90 1.05
C VAL A 139 -7.41 14.78 2.20
N PRO A 140 -8.57 15.47 2.08
CA PRO A 140 -9.17 16.19 3.18
C PRO A 140 -9.84 15.23 4.18
N VAL A 141 -9.64 15.47 5.46
CA VAL A 141 -10.39 14.85 6.55
C VAL A 141 -11.22 15.94 7.23
N TYR A 142 -12.52 15.80 7.18
CA TYR A 142 -13.46 16.76 7.74
C TYR A 142 -13.69 16.43 9.21
N LEU A 143 -13.19 17.29 10.09
CA LEU A 143 -13.39 17.21 11.53
C LEU A 143 -14.57 18.11 11.95
N SER A 144 -14.92 18.11 13.22
CA SER A 144 -16.08 18.84 13.75
C SER A 144 -15.96 20.36 13.59
N ASP A 145 -14.73 20.88 13.60
CA ASP A 145 -14.42 22.33 13.64
C ASP A 145 -13.49 22.79 12.52
N ARG A 146 -12.86 21.84 11.80
CA ARG A 146 -11.88 22.17 10.77
C ARG A 146 -11.70 21.04 9.76
N THR A 147 -11.05 21.36 8.66
CA THR A 147 -10.57 20.38 7.68
C THR A 147 -9.06 20.21 7.82
N GLU A 148 -8.60 18.98 8.00
CA GLU A 148 -7.18 18.61 7.98
C GLU A 148 -6.85 17.88 6.67
N TYR A 149 -5.66 18.12 6.13
CA TYR A 149 -5.18 17.41 4.96
C TYR A 149 -4.16 16.34 5.37
N VAL A 150 -4.41 15.12 4.97
CA VAL A 150 -3.59 13.95 5.34
C VAL A 150 -2.95 13.35 4.11
N VAL A 151 -1.65 13.06 4.20
CA VAL A 151 -0.95 12.26 3.18
C VAL A 151 -1.09 10.78 3.55
N ALA A 152 -1.51 9.98 2.57
CA ALA A 152 -1.65 8.54 2.69
C ALA A 152 -0.96 7.83 1.51
N GLU A 153 -0.43 6.64 1.74
CA GLU A 153 0.15 5.78 0.71
C GLU A 153 -0.91 4.78 0.21
N ILE A 154 -1.15 4.77 -1.09
CA ILE A 154 -1.96 3.75 -1.76
C ILE A 154 -1.01 2.79 -2.47
N GLN A 155 -1.16 1.49 -2.18
CA GLN A 155 -0.41 0.41 -2.82
C GLN A 155 -1.37 -0.42 -3.67
N LEU A 156 -1.22 -0.35 -5.00
CA LEU A 156 -2.00 -1.18 -5.92
C LEU A 156 -1.11 -2.29 -6.49
N ARG A 157 -1.62 -3.52 -6.49
CA ARG A 157 -0.90 -4.73 -6.89
C ARG A 157 -1.84 -5.70 -7.58
N THR A 158 -1.27 -6.64 -8.31
CA THR A 158 -2.00 -7.85 -8.69
C THR A 158 -2.02 -8.88 -7.56
N ILE A 159 -2.86 -9.92 -7.69
CA ILE A 159 -2.86 -11.08 -6.79
C ILE A 159 -1.47 -11.71 -6.72
N ALA A 160 -0.78 -11.84 -7.86
CA ALA A 160 0.55 -12.43 -7.95
C ALA A 160 1.62 -11.58 -7.21
N MET A 161 1.55 -10.26 -7.36
CA MET A 161 2.44 -9.33 -6.64
C MET A 161 2.19 -9.37 -5.13
N ASP A 162 0.93 -9.46 -4.70
CA ASP A 162 0.57 -9.54 -3.27
C ASP A 162 0.99 -10.87 -2.66
N PHE A 163 0.81 -11.99 -3.39
CA PHE A 163 1.31 -13.31 -3.01
C PHE A 163 2.81 -13.28 -2.71
N TRP A 164 3.63 -12.81 -3.65
CA TRP A 164 5.09 -12.74 -3.46
C TRP A 164 5.46 -11.83 -2.29
N THR A 165 4.85 -10.64 -2.20
CA THR A 165 5.16 -9.67 -1.14
C THR A 165 4.82 -10.20 0.25
N SER A 166 3.71 -10.93 0.39
CA SER A 166 3.29 -11.51 1.66
C SER A 166 4.27 -12.58 2.14
N LEU A 167 4.71 -13.46 1.24
CA LEU A 167 5.67 -14.51 1.58
C LEU A 167 7.09 -13.95 1.83
N GLU A 168 7.55 -12.97 1.03
CA GLU A 168 8.82 -12.29 1.25
C GLU A 168 8.86 -11.61 2.61
N HIS A 169 7.76 -10.95 3.00
CA HIS A 169 7.65 -10.34 4.31
C HIS A 169 7.76 -11.38 5.43
N ASP A 170 7.07 -12.51 5.33
CA ASP A 170 7.11 -13.58 6.35
C ASP A 170 8.50 -14.19 6.49
N ILE A 171 9.17 -14.43 5.37
CA ILE A 171 10.55 -14.95 5.35
C ILE A 171 11.52 -13.97 6.02
N ARG A 172 11.34 -12.65 5.81
CA ARG A 172 12.27 -11.63 6.32
C ARG A 172 11.94 -11.07 7.69
N TYR A 173 10.68 -11.12 8.11
CA TYR A 173 10.21 -10.42 9.32
C TYR A 173 10.75 -11.05 10.60
N LYS A 174 10.87 -12.38 10.67
CA LYS A 174 11.28 -13.14 11.86
C LYS A 174 12.73 -13.62 11.83
N VAL A 175 13.47 -13.30 10.78
CA VAL A 175 14.81 -13.83 10.58
C VAL A 175 15.85 -12.75 10.82
N ASP A 176 16.86 -13.09 11.62
CA ASP A 176 18.10 -12.32 11.72
C ASP A 176 18.76 -12.26 10.35
N LYS A 177 18.80 -11.08 9.74
CA LYS A 177 19.33 -10.90 8.38
C LYS A 177 20.77 -11.36 8.21
N THR A 178 21.52 -11.46 9.31
CA THR A 178 22.90 -11.96 9.31
C THR A 178 22.99 -13.49 9.27
N LYS A 179 21.86 -14.18 9.45
CA LYS A 179 21.74 -15.65 9.47
C LYS A 179 20.98 -16.22 8.28
N LEU A 180 20.65 -15.39 7.30
CA LEU A 180 20.03 -15.87 6.07
C LEU A 180 21.00 -16.82 5.35
N PRO A 181 20.51 -17.96 4.81
CA PRO A 181 21.33 -18.83 3.97
C PRO A 181 21.94 -18.06 2.80
N GLU A 182 23.15 -18.47 2.41
CA GLU A 182 23.80 -17.92 1.21
C GLU A 182 22.93 -18.17 -0.03
N GLY A 183 22.83 -17.18 -0.91
CA GLY A 183 22.04 -17.28 -2.15
C GLY A 183 20.56 -17.01 -2.01
N ILE A 184 19.97 -16.90 -0.79
CA ILE A 184 18.52 -16.78 -0.60
C ILE A 184 17.95 -15.50 -1.22
N ASN A 185 18.71 -14.40 -1.26
CA ASN A 185 18.25 -13.15 -1.87
C ASN A 185 18.14 -13.27 -3.39
N GLU A 186 19.09 -13.97 -4.01
CA GLU A 186 19.13 -14.28 -5.43
C GLU A 186 17.96 -15.19 -5.81
N GLU A 187 17.72 -16.25 -5.04
CA GLU A 187 16.58 -17.15 -5.23
C GLU A 187 15.24 -16.42 -5.10
N MET A 188 15.11 -15.52 -4.12
CA MET A 188 13.91 -14.70 -3.95
C MET A 188 13.69 -13.73 -5.12
N PHE A 189 14.76 -13.14 -5.65
CA PHE A 189 14.70 -12.29 -6.83
C PHE A 189 14.28 -13.08 -8.08
N GLU A 190 14.84 -14.27 -8.28
CA GLU A 190 14.45 -15.19 -9.37
C GLU A 190 12.97 -15.60 -9.25
N CYS A 191 12.51 -15.94 -8.05
CA CYS A 191 11.10 -16.26 -7.80
C CYS A 191 10.18 -15.06 -8.16
N ALA A 192 10.58 -13.84 -7.78
CA ALA A 192 9.84 -12.63 -8.16
C ALA A 192 9.75 -12.47 -9.69
N GLY A 193 10.82 -12.81 -10.41
CA GLY A 193 10.84 -12.81 -11.88
C GLY A 193 9.87 -13.81 -12.50
N LYS A 194 9.88 -15.05 -12.01
CA LYS A 194 8.98 -16.13 -12.47
C LYS A 194 7.51 -15.79 -12.21
N ILE A 195 7.20 -15.25 -11.03
CA ILE A 195 5.85 -14.83 -10.67
C ILE A 195 5.37 -13.67 -11.58
N ALA A 196 6.23 -12.69 -11.86
CA ALA A 196 5.90 -11.61 -12.77
C ALA A 196 5.70 -12.07 -14.23
N GLU A 197 6.39 -13.13 -14.65
CA GLU A 197 6.18 -13.78 -15.94
C GLU A 197 4.79 -14.41 -16.02
N ILE A 198 4.42 -15.20 -15.00
CA ILE A 198 3.10 -15.84 -14.89
C ILE A 198 2.00 -14.77 -14.87
N ASP A 199 2.17 -13.68 -14.11
CA ASP A 199 1.21 -12.58 -14.01
C ASP A 199 0.95 -11.93 -15.39
N ARG A 200 2.00 -11.70 -16.19
CA ARG A 200 1.87 -11.21 -17.57
C ARG A 200 1.17 -12.23 -18.48
N GLN A 201 1.52 -13.50 -18.38
CA GLN A 201 0.86 -14.55 -19.18
C GLN A 201 -0.65 -14.65 -18.88
N MET A 202 -1.04 -14.51 -17.61
CA MET A 202 -2.44 -14.45 -17.21
C MET A 202 -3.17 -13.23 -17.79
N GLN A 203 -2.53 -12.07 -17.74
CA GLN A 203 -3.02 -10.85 -18.38
C GLN A 203 -3.21 -11.03 -19.89
N ASP A 204 -2.23 -11.59 -20.59
CA ASP A 204 -2.29 -11.80 -22.05
C ASP A 204 -3.39 -12.81 -22.45
N MET A 205 -3.55 -13.88 -21.65
CA MET A 205 -4.65 -14.85 -21.86
C MET A 205 -6.01 -14.16 -21.69
N TYR A 206 -6.18 -13.37 -20.64
CA TYR A 206 -7.42 -12.63 -20.41
C TYR A 206 -7.72 -11.66 -21.57
N GLN A 207 -6.73 -10.91 -22.05
CA GLN A 207 -6.92 -9.98 -23.17
C GLN A 207 -7.33 -10.72 -24.47
N ARG A 208 -6.71 -11.88 -24.76
CA ARG A 208 -7.08 -12.70 -25.93
C ARG A 208 -8.49 -13.25 -25.84
N ILE A 209 -8.92 -13.71 -24.64
CA ILE A 209 -10.29 -14.18 -24.43
C ILE A 209 -11.27 -13.01 -24.60
N LYS A 210 -10.95 -11.83 -24.05
CA LYS A 210 -11.78 -10.63 -24.19
C LYS A 210 -11.90 -10.16 -25.65
N ALA A 211 -10.85 -10.32 -26.45
CA ALA A 211 -10.84 -9.97 -27.87
C ALA A 211 -11.52 -11.01 -28.76
N SER A 212 -11.80 -12.22 -28.25
CA SER A 212 -12.58 -13.24 -28.93
C SER A 212 -14.06 -13.10 -28.56
N ASP A 213 -14.97 -13.40 -29.49
CA ASP A 213 -16.43 -13.38 -29.24
C ASP A 213 -16.90 -14.40 -28.15
N ALA A 214 -15.93 -15.03 -27.45
CA ALA A 214 -16.20 -15.95 -26.36
C ALA A 214 -16.50 -15.24 -25.02
N TYR A 215 -16.27 -13.92 -24.94
CA TYR A 215 -16.58 -13.11 -23.76
C TYR A 215 -17.98 -12.52 -23.95
N ASN A 216 -19.00 -13.15 -23.36
CA ASN A 216 -20.34 -12.57 -23.29
C ASN A 216 -20.30 -11.41 -22.29
N GLU A 217 -20.51 -10.17 -22.77
CA GLU A 217 -20.77 -8.97 -21.95
C GLU A 217 -22.28 -8.91 -21.61
N ASP A 218 -22.87 -9.98 -21.03
CA ASP A 218 -24.26 -9.95 -20.53
C ASP A 218 -24.31 -9.36 -19.12
#